data_1d22d670b4cd51e39aa72309b61586ae
#
_entry.id   1d22d670b4cd51e39aa72309b61586ae
#
_cell.length_a   1.000
_cell.length_b   1.000
_cell.length_c   1.000
_cell.angle_alpha   90.00
_cell.angle_beta   90.00
_cell.angle_gamma   90.00
#
_symmetry.space_group_name_H-M   'P 1'
#
loop_
_entity.id
_entity.type
_entity.pdbx_description
1 polymer ?
#
loop_
_entity_poly.entity_id
_entity_poly.type
_entity_poly.pdbx_seq_one_letter_code
_entity_poly.pdbx_strand_id
1 'polypeptide(L)'
;GLAYFFNIHSFAFFVVVQLFGGIVQSTGWPSVVAVMANWFGVGHRGFVMGLWNSHTSLGNIIGAIIPGIWVHNAWGWSFIVPGIIIASMAIVVLLFLIVDPTDVDCPPVSKVPEQQPQRQRPRGQQHSSETAVMPVDHLTISEDSEQDALLPVLPVSNDDVASAVTEQPAHATSSRDQPATAVSFLSALRIPGVLEYSLCLFFSKFMNYIFLYWMPKYVRDVCVAGHSLSKQHSAYYSSLFDVGGIIGGVTLGYVSDRTGASAIPSVLMLLLGIPSLYIFNTYGGHSLGALLGLMALTGALLNGPYSLITTAVAAELGTHEVLGENQKAKATVAAIIDGTGSIGAAIGPYVVGVALQDATNPWPIVINTCMAASLLSALFLVRVCRKEVSRLRAACLAKQS
;
A
#
# COMPACT_ATOMS: atom_id res chain seq x y z
N GLY A 1 24.44 -18.28 -3.05
CA GLY A 1 24.75 -19.54 -2.39
C GLY A 1 25.66 -20.43 -3.24
N LEU A 2 25.30 -20.72 -4.48
CA LEU A 2 26.12 -21.57 -5.37
C LEU A 2 27.52 -21.02 -5.59
N ALA A 3 27.68 -19.69 -5.67
CA ALA A 3 28.99 -19.06 -5.81
C ALA A 3 29.95 -19.43 -4.68
N TYR A 4 29.42 -19.72 -3.48
CA TYR A 4 30.23 -20.21 -2.36
C TYR A 4 30.89 -21.58 -2.68
N PHE A 5 30.11 -22.54 -3.19
CA PHE A 5 30.61 -23.88 -3.53
C PHE A 5 31.59 -23.85 -4.71
N PHE A 6 31.39 -22.96 -5.67
CA PHE A 6 32.25 -22.75 -6.81
C PHE A 6 33.43 -21.80 -6.54
N ASN A 7 33.60 -21.35 -5.30
CA ASN A 7 34.67 -20.45 -4.85
C ASN A 7 34.80 -19.17 -5.71
N ILE A 8 33.65 -18.61 -6.14
CA ILE A 8 33.63 -17.41 -6.98
C ILE A 8 33.72 -16.17 -6.06
N HIS A 9 34.75 -15.37 -6.22
CA HIS A 9 35.02 -14.17 -5.43
C HIS A 9 35.06 -12.89 -6.28
N SER A 10 34.65 -12.95 -7.55
CA SER A 10 34.66 -11.81 -8.45
C SER A 10 33.59 -10.81 -8.08
N PHE A 11 33.96 -9.56 -7.77
CA PHE A 11 33.05 -8.46 -7.49
C PHE A 11 32.08 -8.23 -8.67
N ALA A 12 32.60 -8.25 -9.91
CA ALA A 12 31.78 -8.06 -11.12
C ALA A 12 30.67 -9.14 -11.24
N PHE A 13 30.99 -10.40 -10.91
CA PHE A 13 30.02 -11.48 -10.90
C PHE A 13 28.84 -11.18 -9.94
N PHE A 14 29.14 -10.76 -8.72
CA PHE A 14 28.09 -10.45 -7.75
C PHE A 14 27.25 -9.24 -8.17
N VAL A 15 27.86 -8.20 -8.75
CA VAL A 15 27.14 -7.05 -9.29
C VAL A 15 26.17 -7.47 -10.39
N VAL A 16 26.62 -8.28 -11.36
CA VAL A 16 25.76 -8.76 -12.46
C VAL A 16 24.61 -9.60 -11.93
N VAL A 17 24.86 -10.52 -11.00
CA VAL A 17 23.82 -11.35 -10.39
C VAL A 17 22.78 -10.50 -9.65
N GLN A 18 23.21 -9.48 -8.91
CA GLN A 18 22.30 -8.58 -8.20
C GLN A 18 21.49 -7.70 -9.14
N LEU A 19 22.09 -7.17 -10.20
CA LEU A 19 21.36 -6.41 -11.23
C LEU A 19 20.30 -7.27 -11.90
N PHE A 20 20.65 -8.50 -12.30
CA PHE A 20 19.70 -9.43 -12.89
C PHE A 20 18.57 -9.80 -11.92
N GLY A 21 18.91 -10.09 -10.67
CA GLY A 21 17.93 -10.34 -9.59
C GLY A 21 16.98 -9.15 -9.40
N GLY A 22 17.50 -7.91 -9.40
CA GLY A 22 16.70 -6.69 -9.31
C GLY A 22 15.71 -6.52 -10.47
N ILE A 23 16.15 -6.78 -11.71
CA ILE A 23 15.28 -6.73 -12.91
C ILE A 23 14.14 -7.75 -12.79
N VAL A 24 14.44 -9.00 -12.40
CA VAL A 24 13.42 -10.05 -12.24
C VAL A 24 12.43 -9.70 -11.14
N GLN A 25 12.88 -9.11 -10.03
CA GLN A 25 12.03 -8.73 -8.89
C GLN A 25 11.20 -7.46 -9.11
N SER A 26 11.58 -6.60 -10.06
CA SER A 26 10.96 -5.27 -10.25
C SER A 26 9.47 -5.33 -10.58
N THR A 27 8.98 -6.40 -11.18
CA THR A 27 7.57 -6.60 -11.54
C THR A 27 6.71 -7.11 -10.38
N GLY A 28 7.32 -7.66 -9.34
CA GLY A 28 6.62 -8.35 -8.25
C GLY A 28 5.67 -7.42 -7.49
N TRP A 29 6.19 -6.31 -6.96
CA TRP A 29 5.41 -5.40 -6.14
C TRP A 29 4.20 -4.76 -6.86
N PRO A 30 4.33 -4.18 -8.05
CA PRO A 30 3.19 -3.63 -8.77
C PRO A 30 2.11 -4.67 -9.07
N SER A 31 2.50 -5.90 -9.40
CA SER A 31 1.57 -7.01 -9.66
C SER A 31 0.77 -7.39 -8.41
N VAL A 32 1.43 -7.50 -7.26
CA VAL A 32 0.76 -7.84 -6.00
C VAL A 32 -0.20 -6.75 -5.56
N VAL A 33 0.19 -5.46 -5.66
CA VAL A 33 -0.70 -4.33 -5.36
C VAL A 33 -1.94 -4.35 -6.27
N ALA A 34 -1.78 -4.70 -7.54
CA ALA A 34 -2.89 -4.83 -8.47
C ALA A 34 -3.86 -5.96 -8.07
N VAL A 35 -3.34 -7.15 -7.72
CA VAL A 35 -4.15 -8.27 -7.22
C VAL A 35 -4.92 -7.88 -5.96
N MET A 36 -4.24 -7.27 -4.98
CA MET A 36 -4.88 -6.81 -3.74
C MET A 36 -5.99 -5.78 -4.01
N ALA A 37 -5.78 -4.90 -4.99
CA ALA A 37 -6.80 -3.92 -5.37
C ALA A 37 -8.04 -4.56 -6.02
N ASN A 38 -7.91 -5.74 -6.66
CA ASN A 38 -9.04 -6.48 -7.22
C ASN A 38 -9.88 -7.18 -6.15
N TRP A 39 -9.24 -7.68 -5.10
CA TRP A 39 -9.90 -8.44 -4.04
C TRP A 39 -10.47 -7.58 -2.90
N PHE A 40 -9.90 -6.39 -2.66
CA PHE A 40 -10.31 -5.52 -1.55
C PHE A 40 -10.85 -4.18 -2.06
N GLY A 41 -12.07 -3.86 -1.61
CA GLY A 41 -12.76 -2.60 -1.94
C GLY A 41 -12.09 -1.36 -1.30
N VAL A 42 -12.70 -0.19 -1.55
CA VAL A 42 -12.16 1.10 -1.10
C VAL A 42 -12.30 1.27 0.44
N GLY A 43 -13.32 0.66 1.06
CA GLY A 43 -13.53 0.72 2.50
C GLY A 43 -12.48 -0.07 3.27
N HIS A 44 -11.95 0.49 4.37
CA HIS A 44 -10.94 -0.10 5.25
C HIS A 44 -9.61 -0.51 4.56
N ARG A 45 -9.33 0.10 3.41
CA ARG A 45 -8.14 -0.23 2.60
C ARG A 45 -6.84 0.01 3.36
N GLY A 46 -6.75 1.07 4.16
CA GLY A 46 -5.56 1.41 4.95
C GLY A 46 -5.24 0.33 5.97
N PHE A 47 -6.23 -0.12 6.74
CA PHE A 47 -6.05 -1.19 7.74
C PHE A 47 -5.69 -2.53 7.09
N VAL A 48 -6.45 -2.95 6.07
CA VAL A 48 -6.22 -4.22 5.37
C VAL A 48 -4.84 -4.23 4.71
N MET A 49 -4.47 -3.15 4.02
CA MET A 49 -3.16 -3.03 3.37
C MET A 49 -2.03 -2.91 4.39
N GLY A 50 -2.25 -2.25 5.53
CA GLY A 50 -1.28 -2.19 6.63
C GLY A 50 -1.03 -3.56 7.25
N LEU A 51 -2.10 -4.33 7.52
CA LEU A 51 -2.01 -5.70 8.01
C LEU A 51 -1.31 -6.61 6.99
N TRP A 52 -1.73 -6.52 5.71
CA TRP A 52 -1.10 -7.28 4.65
C TRP A 52 0.39 -6.92 4.50
N ASN A 53 0.77 -5.65 4.55
CA ASN A 53 2.17 -5.22 4.43
C ASN A 53 3.07 -5.74 5.57
N SER A 54 2.49 -6.22 6.67
CA SER A 54 3.24 -6.85 7.76
C SER A 54 4.04 -8.07 7.30
N HIS A 55 3.66 -8.70 6.16
CA HIS A 55 4.43 -9.79 5.56
C HIS A 55 5.87 -9.38 5.21
N THR A 56 6.11 -8.11 4.85
CA THR A 56 7.46 -7.59 4.54
C THR A 56 8.34 -7.64 5.79
N SER A 57 7.87 -7.10 6.91
CA SER A 57 8.59 -7.15 8.18
C SER A 57 8.72 -8.58 8.71
N LEU A 58 7.68 -9.40 8.59
CA LEU A 58 7.76 -10.82 8.97
C LEU A 58 8.79 -11.56 8.11
N GLY A 59 8.84 -11.28 6.81
CA GLY A 59 9.86 -11.80 5.90
C GLY A 59 11.27 -11.37 6.27
N ASN A 60 11.47 -10.12 6.69
CA ASN A 60 12.76 -9.62 7.18
C ASN A 60 13.19 -10.34 8.47
N ILE A 61 12.26 -10.54 9.42
CA ILE A 61 12.53 -11.26 10.67
C ILE A 61 12.96 -12.71 10.38
N ILE A 62 12.19 -13.44 9.58
CA ILE A 62 12.49 -14.81 9.18
C ILE A 62 13.80 -14.86 8.39
N GLY A 63 14.00 -13.90 7.48
CA GLY A 63 15.20 -13.72 6.66
C GLY A 63 16.46 -13.36 7.48
N ALA A 64 16.33 -12.83 8.68
CA ALA A 64 17.43 -12.64 9.62
C ALA A 64 17.72 -13.90 10.45
N ILE A 65 16.68 -14.60 10.89
CA ILE A 65 16.78 -15.78 11.76
C ILE A 65 17.35 -16.98 11.00
N ILE A 66 16.77 -17.33 9.86
CA ILE A 66 17.16 -18.55 9.10
C ILE A 66 18.63 -18.51 8.69
N PRO A 67 19.16 -17.46 8.03
CA PRO A 67 20.58 -17.39 7.69
C PRO A 67 21.49 -17.38 8.90
N GLY A 68 21.06 -16.81 10.02
CA GLY A 68 21.82 -16.73 11.27
C GLY A 68 22.29 -18.10 11.80
N ILE A 69 21.55 -19.18 11.45
CA ILE A 69 21.88 -20.55 11.86
C ILE A 69 23.23 -21.01 11.27
N TRP A 70 23.52 -20.65 10.01
CA TRP A 70 24.70 -21.13 9.28
C TRP A 70 25.83 -20.13 9.16
N VAL A 71 25.66 -18.92 9.68
CA VAL A 71 26.62 -17.81 9.46
C VAL A 71 28.04 -18.11 9.95
N HIS A 72 28.21 -19.00 10.92
CA HIS A 72 29.52 -19.33 11.50
C HIS A 72 30.28 -20.41 10.72
N ASN A 73 29.60 -21.46 10.26
CA ASN A 73 30.24 -22.66 9.77
C ASN A 73 30.08 -22.91 8.28
N ALA A 74 28.98 -22.46 7.68
CA ALA A 74 28.61 -22.78 6.31
C ALA A 74 27.73 -21.67 5.67
N TRP A 75 28.27 -20.45 5.63
CA TRP A 75 27.49 -19.25 5.23
C TRP A 75 26.80 -19.37 3.84
N GLY A 76 27.27 -20.25 2.96
CA GLY A 76 26.59 -20.51 1.68
C GLY A 76 25.16 -21.02 1.82
N TRP A 77 24.89 -21.82 2.87
CA TRP A 77 23.55 -22.28 3.17
C TRP A 77 22.62 -21.17 3.62
N SER A 78 23.15 -20.07 4.16
CA SER A 78 22.37 -18.87 4.50
C SER A 78 21.67 -18.25 3.28
N PHE A 79 22.11 -18.56 2.06
CA PHE A 79 21.47 -18.11 0.81
C PHE A 79 20.67 -19.23 0.13
N ILE A 80 21.15 -20.48 0.23
CA ILE A 80 20.53 -21.62 -0.46
C ILE A 80 19.16 -21.95 0.17
N VAL A 81 19.12 -22.05 1.50
CA VAL A 81 17.89 -22.44 2.20
C VAL A 81 16.75 -21.44 1.97
N PRO A 82 16.92 -20.12 2.17
CA PRO A 82 15.90 -19.15 1.80
C PRO A 82 15.52 -19.20 0.31
N GLY A 83 16.50 -19.43 -0.57
CA GLY A 83 16.24 -19.58 -2.01
C GLY A 83 15.34 -20.75 -2.34
N ILE A 84 15.53 -21.91 -1.69
CA ILE A 84 14.65 -23.09 -1.85
C ILE A 84 13.25 -22.79 -1.33
N ILE A 85 13.13 -22.13 -0.18
CA ILE A 85 11.82 -21.75 0.40
C ILE A 85 11.05 -20.84 -0.57
N ILE A 86 11.72 -19.81 -1.10
CA ILE A 86 11.11 -18.87 -2.07
C ILE A 86 10.70 -19.61 -3.34
N ALA A 87 11.55 -20.49 -3.88
CA ALA A 87 11.23 -21.26 -5.07
C ALA A 87 10.02 -22.18 -4.86
N SER A 88 9.93 -22.83 -3.68
CA SER A 88 8.78 -23.67 -3.33
C SER A 88 7.49 -22.84 -3.23
N MET A 89 7.56 -21.67 -2.60
CA MET A 89 6.41 -20.76 -2.52
C MET A 89 6.00 -20.22 -3.90
N ALA A 90 6.95 -19.97 -4.80
CA ALA A 90 6.64 -19.55 -6.16
C ALA A 90 5.81 -20.59 -6.91
N ILE A 91 6.08 -21.89 -6.72
CA ILE A 91 5.27 -22.98 -7.28
C ILE A 91 3.85 -22.97 -6.68
N VAL A 92 3.73 -22.77 -5.36
CA VAL A 92 2.41 -22.68 -4.73
C VAL A 92 1.62 -21.48 -5.27
N VAL A 93 2.24 -20.33 -5.41
CA VAL A 93 1.61 -19.12 -5.98
C VAL A 93 1.18 -19.37 -7.43
N LEU A 94 2.03 -20.01 -8.24
CA LEU A 94 1.71 -20.32 -9.64
C LEU A 94 0.48 -21.23 -9.77
N LEU A 95 0.31 -22.18 -8.85
CA LEU A 95 -0.78 -23.16 -8.91
C LEU A 95 -2.09 -22.67 -8.31
N PHE A 96 -2.05 -21.78 -7.33
CA PHE A 96 -3.22 -21.45 -6.51
C PHE A 96 -3.60 -19.95 -6.50
N LEU A 97 -2.76 -19.04 -7.02
CA LEU A 97 -3.11 -17.63 -7.02
C LEU A 97 -4.17 -17.31 -8.07
N ILE A 98 -5.31 -16.84 -7.61
CA ILE A 98 -6.39 -16.31 -8.44
C ILE A 98 -6.28 -14.80 -8.46
N VAL A 99 -6.09 -14.22 -9.64
CA VAL A 99 -5.80 -12.79 -9.82
C VAL A 99 -7.07 -11.94 -9.74
N ASP A 100 -8.19 -12.45 -10.26
CA ASP A 100 -9.46 -11.74 -10.30
C ASP A 100 -10.56 -12.56 -9.60
N PRO A 101 -11.38 -11.98 -8.72
CA PRO A 101 -12.48 -12.69 -8.08
C PRO A 101 -13.51 -13.23 -9.08
N THR A 102 -13.64 -12.65 -10.27
CA THR A 102 -14.55 -13.12 -11.32
C THR A 102 -14.14 -14.46 -11.90
N ASP A 103 -12.86 -14.85 -11.79
CA ASP A 103 -12.35 -16.14 -12.26
C ASP A 103 -12.88 -17.34 -11.41
N VAL A 104 -13.47 -17.06 -10.24
CA VAL A 104 -14.05 -18.03 -9.32
C VAL A 104 -15.51 -17.73 -8.99
N ASP A 105 -16.23 -17.11 -9.91
CA ASP A 105 -17.64 -16.77 -9.78
C ASP A 105 -17.97 -15.89 -8.56
N CYS A 106 -16.95 -15.21 -7.99
CA CYS A 106 -17.19 -14.22 -6.96
C CYS A 106 -17.59 -12.89 -7.62
N PRO A 107 -18.60 -12.18 -7.08
CA PRO A 107 -18.96 -10.89 -7.63
C PRO A 107 -17.78 -9.92 -7.51
N PRO A 108 -17.51 -9.11 -8.56
CA PRO A 108 -16.48 -8.10 -8.47
C PRO A 108 -16.78 -7.19 -7.27
N VAL A 109 -15.74 -6.83 -6.52
CA VAL A 109 -15.91 -5.93 -5.38
C VAL A 109 -16.54 -4.64 -5.89
N SER A 110 -17.85 -4.48 -5.65
CA SER A 110 -18.62 -3.35 -6.14
C SER A 110 -17.96 -2.08 -5.63
N LYS A 111 -17.65 -1.17 -6.55
CA LYS A 111 -17.38 0.22 -6.19
C LYS A 111 -18.60 0.64 -5.38
N VAL A 112 -18.40 0.95 -4.09
CA VAL A 112 -19.48 1.54 -3.28
C VAL A 112 -19.97 2.73 -4.10
N PRO A 113 -21.26 2.80 -4.47
CA PRO A 113 -21.77 3.97 -5.15
C PRO A 113 -21.45 5.14 -4.23
N GLU A 114 -20.65 6.06 -4.73
CA GLU A 114 -20.49 7.36 -4.09
C GLU A 114 -21.89 7.84 -3.76
N GLN A 115 -22.20 8.00 -2.48
CA GLN A 115 -23.47 8.57 -2.07
C GLN A 115 -23.56 9.90 -2.80
N GLN A 116 -24.27 9.91 -3.92
CA GLN A 116 -24.63 11.17 -4.57
C GLN A 116 -25.23 12.01 -3.46
N PRO A 117 -24.70 13.21 -3.20
CA PRO A 117 -25.34 14.12 -2.26
C PRO A 117 -26.78 14.19 -2.69
N GLN A 118 -27.70 13.75 -1.82
CA GLN A 118 -29.14 13.82 -2.08
C GLN A 118 -29.41 15.23 -2.57
N ARG A 119 -29.65 15.38 -3.89
CA ARG A 119 -30.17 16.62 -4.44
C ARG A 119 -31.43 16.87 -3.63
N GLN A 120 -31.35 17.76 -2.68
CA GLN A 120 -32.53 18.34 -2.03
C GLN A 120 -33.45 18.76 -3.16
N ARG A 121 -34.53 18.02 -3.31
CA ARG A 121 -35.64 18.48 -4.18
C ARG A 121 -36.00 19.86 -3.69
N PRO A 122 -36.13 20.85 -4.57
CA PRO A 122 -36.58 22.17 -4.18
C PRO A 122 -37.95 22.02 -3.53
N ARG A 123 -38.05 22.39 -2.27
CA ARG A 123 -39.27 22.53 -1.51
C ARG A 123 -39.92 23.80 -2.02
N GLY A 124 -40.88 23.67 -2.95
CA GLY A 124 -41.58 24.84 -3.43
C GLY A 124 -42.50 24.54 -4.61
N GLN A 125 -43.71 24.07 -4.30
CA GLN A 125 -44.97 24.53 -4.90
C GLN A 125 -46.13 23.79 -4.22
N GLN A 126 -46.57 24.37 -3.12
CA GLN A 126 -47.94 24.15 -2.65
C GLN A 126 -48.86 24.87 -3.65
N HIS A 127 -49.62 24.12 -4.41
CA HIS A 127 -50.84 24.62 -5.00
C HIS A 127 -52.01 24.11 -4.14
N SER A 128 -52.65 25.07 -3.51
CA SER A 128 -53.94 25.01 -2.86
C SER A 128 -55.03 24.78 -3.90
N SER A 129 -55.89 23.81 -3.63
CA SER A 129 -57.30 23.81 -3.98
C SER A 129 -58.00 22.71 -3.16
N GLU A 130 -58.62 23.12 -2.15
CA GLU A 130 -60.03 23.12 -1.84
C GLU A 130 -60.82 21.80 -2.01
N THR A 131 -61.21 21.28 -0.86
CA THR A 131 -62.55 20.85 -0.40
C THR A 131 -63.35 19.91 -1.29
N ALA A 132 -63.60 18.68 -0.84
CA ALA A 132 -64.92 18.05 -0.79
C ALA A 132 -64.89 16.89 0.24
N VAL A 133 -65.93 16.90 1.01
CA VAL A 133 -66.30 16.20 2.25
C VAL A 133 -67.01 14.88 1.96
N MET A 134 -66.58 13.79 2.68
CA MET A 134 -67.37 12.70 3.28
C MET A 134 -68.13 11.70 2.40
N PRO A 135 -68.62 10.53 2.95
CA PRO A 135 -68.24 9.80 4.19
C PRO A 135 -68.04 8.28 4.06
N VAL A 136 -67.67 7.72 5.15
CA VAL A 136 -67.69 6.38 5.73
C VAL A 136 -68.76 5.43 5.18
N ASP A 137 -68.37 4.14 4.96
CA ASP A 137 -68.98 3.02 5.70
C ASP A 137 -68.36 1.66 5.35
N HIS A 138 -68.02 0.95 6.42
CA HIS A 138 -68.18 -0.46 6.75
C HIS A 138 -67.64 -1.62 5.89
N LEU A 139 -66.72 -2.36 6.56
CA LEU A 139 -66.77 -3.83 6.84
C LEU A 139 -66.89 -4.81 5.64
N THR A 140 -65.98 -5.72 5.49
CA THR A 140 -65.94 -7.07 6.07
C THR A 140 -64.93 -7.94 5.35
N ILE A 141 -64.34 -8.79 6.13
CA ILE A 141 -63.55 -9.98 5.90
C ILE A 141 -64.20 -10.96 4.90
N SER A 142 -63.38 -11.59 4.01
CA SER A 142 -63.40 -13.04 3.88
C SER A 142 -62.29 -13.54 2.91
N GLU A 143 -61.77 -14.65 3.33
CA GLU A 143 -60.80 -15.52 2.71
C GLU A 143 -61.31 -16.19 1.43
N ASP A 144 -60.36 -16.79 0.74
CA ASP A 144 -60.40 -17.99 -0.08
C ASP A 144 -60.44 -17.93 -1.60
N SER A 145 -59.59 -18.77 -2.11
CA SER A 145 -59.64 -19.64 -3.31
C SER A 145 -59.08 -19.11 -4.61
N GLU A 146 -57.94 -19.57 -4.92
CA GLU A 146 -57.56 -20.55 -6.00
C GLU A 146 -58.43 -20.55 -7.27
N GLN A 147 -57.68 -20.67 -8.35
CA GLN A 147 -57.92 -21.38 -9.62
C GLN A 147 -58.06 -20.59 -10.90
N ASP A 148 -57.08 -20.90 -11.76
CA ASP A 148 -57.17 -21.20 -13.20
C ASP A 148 -58.02 -20.34 -14.14
N ALA A 149 -57.37 -19.82 -15.17
CA ALA A 149 -57.79 -20.09 -16.56
C ALA A 149 -56.79 -19.51 -17.60
N LEU A 150 -56.11 -20.37 -18.24
CA LEU A 150 -55.71 -20.48 -19.62
C LEU A 150 -56.49 -19.62 -20.67
N LEU A 151 -55.64 -18.94 -21.52
CA LEU A 151 -55.66 -18.81 -22.99
C LEU A 151 -56.92 -18.19 -23.69
N PRO A 152 -56.79 -17.59 -24.87
CA PRO A 152 -56.17 -18.17 -26.04
C PRO A 152 -55.31 -17.23 -26.93
N VAL A 153 -54.40 -17.86 -27.68
CA VAL A 153 -53.73 -17.39 -28.88
C VAL A 153 -54.70 -17.43 -30.08
N LEU A 154 -54.70 -16.41 -30.90
CA LEU A 154 -55.07 -16.52 -32.32
C LEU A 154 -54.17 -15.65 -33.21
N PRO A 155 -53.93 -16.11 -34.44
CA PRO A 155 -52.90 -15.60 -35.32
C PRO A 155 -53.49 -14.66 -36.38
N VAL A 156 -52.68 -13.76 -36.92
CA VAL A 156 -52.99 -13.10 -38.21
C VAL A 156 -51.71 -12.85 -39.02
N SER A 157 -51.75 -13.43 -40.10
CA SER A 157 -51.21 -13.39 -41.44
C SER A 157 -50.36 -12.18 -41.84
N ASN A 158 -49.36 -12.57 -42.63
CA ASN A 158 -48.64 -11.76 -43.61
C ASN A 158 -49.59 -11.07 -44.57
N ASP A 159 -49.26 -9.90 -44.95
CA ASP A 159 -48.96 -9.41 -46.30
C ASP A 159 -49.17 -7.89 -46.40
N ASP A 160 -48.29 -7.34 -47.18
CA ASP A 160 -48.33 -6.13 -47.99
C ASP A 160 -47.51 -4.90 -47.59
N VAL A 161 -46.40 -4.87 -48.31
CA VAL A 161 -45.94 -3.81 -49.26
C VAL A 161 -45.22 -2.59 -48.70
N ALA A 162 -43.97 -2.64 -49.00
CA ALA A 162 -43.07 -1.63 -49.60
C ALA A 162 -43.24 -0.13 -49.33
N SER A 163 -42.10 0.47 -49.05
CA SER A 163 -41.65 1.84 -49.37
C SER A 163 -41.80 2.85 -48.23
N ALA A 164 -40.65 3.03 -47.55
CA ALA A 164 -39.98 4.33 -47.38
C ALA A 164 -38.67 4.16 -46.59
N VAL A 165 -37.58 4.26 -47.32
CA VAL A 165 -36.22 4.40 -46.83
C VAL A 165 -36.16 5.72 -46.05
N THR A 166 -35.85 5.66 -44.78
CA THR A 166 -35.20 6.76 -44.06
C THR A 166 -34.23 6.13 -43.09
N GLU A 167 -32.97 6.27 -43.42
CA GLU A 167 -31.83 5.83 -42.60
C GLU A 167 -31.88 6.56 -41.24
N GLN A 168 -31.97 5.79 -40.19
CA GLN A 168 -31.44 6.18 -38.87
C GLN A 168 -30.31 5.24 -38.52
N PRO A 169 -29.12 5.73 -38.22
CA PRO A 169 -28.00 4.87 -37.84
C PRO A 169 -28.23 4.34 -36.43
N ALA A 170 -28.63 3.09 -36.32
CA ALA A 170 -28.45 2.31 -35.13
C ALA A 170 -26.98 1.94 -35.00
N HIS A 171 -26.28 2.61 -34.15
CA HIS A 171 -25.06 2.10 -33.55
C HIS A 171 -24.92 2.62 -32.12
N ALA A 172 -25.64 2.00 -31.20
CA ALA A 172 -25.16 1.85 -29.84
C ALA A 172 -24.18 0.66 -29.85
N THR A 173 -23.02 0.86 -30.44
CA THR A 173 -21.88 -0.04 -30.26
C THR A 173 -21.41 0.08 -28.82
N SER A 174 -21.65 -0.98 -28.07
CA SER A 174 -20.97 -1.33 -26.85
C SER A 174 -19.52 -0.85 -26.92
N SER A 175 -19.18 0.19 -26.15
CA SER A 175 -17.82 0.70 -25.97
C SER A 175 -17.03 -0.26 -25.06
N ARG A 176 -16.83 -1.50 -25.53
CA ARG A 176 -16.17 -2.54 -24.74
C ARG A 176 -14.78 -2.93 -25.22
N ASP A 177 -14.24 -2.32 -26.28
CA ASP A 177 -12.92 -2.67 -26.82
C ASP A 177 -12.13 -1.47 -27.34
N GLN A 178 -11.97 -0.44 -26.51
CA GLN A 178 -10.79 0.40 -26.71
C GLN A 178 -9.64 -0.22 -25.90
N PRO A 179 -8.53 -0.61 -26.55
CA PRO A 179 -7.36 -1.07 -25.84
C PRO A 179 -6.95 0.03 -24.87
N ALA A 180 -6.97 -0.28 -23.56
CA ALA A 180 -6.59 0.65 -22.50
C ALA A 180 -5.19 1.21 -22.81
N THR A 181 -5.13 2.43 -23.33
CA THR A 181 -3.89 3.12 -23.65
C THR A 181 -3.10 3.29 -22.37
N ALA A 182 -1.85 2.82 -22.38
CA ALA A 182 -0.97 2.98 -21.23
C ALA A 182 -0.82 4.48 -20.93
N VAL A 183 -1.11 4.86 -19.69
CA VAL A 183 -0.93 6.25 -19.26
C VAL A 183 0.57 6.57 -19.31
N SER A 184 0.92 7.68 -19.96
CA SER A 184 2.31 8.11 -20.02
C SER A 184 2.84 8.37 -18.62
N PHE A 185 4.09 7.98 -18.37
CA PHE A 185 4.82 8.24 -17.11
C PHE A 185 4.72 9.70 -16.66
N LEU A 186 4.87 10.65 -17.59
CA LEU A 186 4.73 12.08 -17.31
C LEU A 186 3.31 12.49 -16.91
N SER A 187 2.29 11.85 -17.46
CA SER A 187 0.91 12.12 -17.11
C SER A 187 0.60 11.64 -15.69
N ALA A 188 1.13 10.48 -15.31
CA ALA A 188 0.99 9.95 -13.96
C ALA A 188 1.70 10.82 -12.90
N LEU A 189 2.88 11.36 -13.20
CA LEU A 189 3.58 12.33 -12.33
C LEU A 189 2.83 13.64 -12.08
N ARG A 190 1.94 14.03 -13.00
CA ARG A 190 1.13 15.26 -12.86
C ARG A 190 -0.08 15.07 -11.94
N ILE A 191 -0.39 13.83 -11.54
CA ILE A 191 -1.48 13.56 -10.60
C ILE A 191 -1.12 14.20 -9.25
N PRO A 192 -2.00 15.03 -8.68
CA PRO A 192 -1.74 15.68 -7.40
C PRO A 192 -1.50 14.68 -6.29
N GLY A 193 -0.36 14.73 -5.65
CA GLY A 193 0.04 13.82 -4.59
C GLY A 193 1.08 12.78 -5.02
N VAL A 194 1.13 12.36 -6.27
CA VAL A 194 2.08 11.32 -6.74
C VAL A 194 3.51 11.74 -6.50
N LEU A 195 3.88 12.97 -6.89
CA LEU A 195 5.26 13.48 -6.71
C LEU A 195 5.60 13.64 -5.23
N GLU A 196 4.69 14.20 -4.44
CA GLU A 196 4.87 14.45 -3.01
C GLU A 196 5.08 13.14 -2.25
N TYR A 197 4.23 12.14 -2.49
CA TYR A 197 4.37 10.82 -1.88
C TYR A 197 5.57 10.04 -2.40
N SER A 198 5.94 10.18 -3.67
CA SER A 198 7.15 9.56 -4.23
C SER A 198 8.42 10.06 -3.55
N LEU A 199 8.54 11.38 -3.37
CA LEU A 199 9.69 11.98 -2.68
C LEU A 199 9.69 11.66 -1.18
N CYS A 200 8.53 11.64 -0.54
CA CYS A 200 8.40 11.16 0.83
C CYS A 200 8.89 9.71 0.95
N LEU A 201 8.46 8.84 0.03
CA LEU A 201 8.86 7.44 0.03
C LEU A 201 10.35 7.24 -0.25
N PHE A 202 10.95 8.09 -1.11
CA PHE A 202 12.39 8.08 -1.33
C PHE A 202 13.16 8.18 0.00
N PHE A 203 12.86 9.20 0.81
CA PHE A 203 13.53 9.39 2.10
C PHE A 203 13.11 8.36 3.14
N SER A 204 11.87 7.92 3.13
CA SER A 204 11.41 6.84 4.03
C SER A 204 12.12 5.53 3.74
N LYS A 205 12.22 5.10 2.48
CA LYS A 205 12.98 3.91 2.10
C LYS A 205 14.49 4.09 2.33
N PHE A 206 15.04 5.27 2.08
CA PHE A 206 16.42 5.59 2.40
C PHE A 206 16.74 5.22 3.86
N MET A 207 15.94 5.68 4.82
CA MET A 207 16.13 5.38 6.24
C MET A 207 15.89 3.89 6.55
N ASN A 208 14.77 3.35 6.09
CA ASN A 208 14.38 1.98 6.41
C ASN A 208 15.42 0.95 5.92
N TYR A 209 15.99 1.17 4.74
CA TYR A 209 17.03 0.27 4.19
C TYR A 209 18.39 0.46 4.87
N ILE A 210 18.69 1.64 5.42
CA ILE A 210 19.83 1.81 6.32
C ILE A 210 19.66 0.90 7.54
N PHE A 211 18.51 0.95 8.20
CA PHE A 211 18.23 0.12 9.36
C PHE A 211 18.21 -1.37 9.00
N LEU A 212 17.59 -1.75 7.90
CA LEU A 212 17.52 -3.15 7.46
C LEU A 212 18.92 -3.78 7.28
N TYR A 213 19.84 -3.09 6.62
CA TYR A 213 21.15 -3.65 6.30
C TYR A 213 22.20 -3.40 7.37
N TRP A 214 22.15 -2.29 8.09
CA TRP A 214 23.21 -1.88 8.99
C TRP A 214 22.86 -2.02 10.47
N MET A 215 21.61 -2.26 10.84
CA MET A 215 21.21 -2.44 12.23
C MET A 215 21.93 -3.58 12.94
N PRO A 216 22.11 -4.77 12.35
CA PRO A 216 22.89 -5.84 13.01
C PRO A 216 24.32 -5.41 13.33
N LYS A 217 24.96 -4.60 12.47
CA LYS A 217 26.28 -4.06 12.72
C LYS A 217 26.26 -2.99 13.80
N TYR A 218 25.28 -2.07 13.75
CA TYR A 218 25.08 -1.06 14.78
C TYR A 218 24.94 -1.69 16.18
N VAL A 219 24.06 -2.67 16.33
CA VAL A 219 23.81 -3.37 17.59
C VAL A 219 25.07 -4.08 18.12
N ARG A 220 25.93 -4.55 17.23
CA ARG A 220 27.20 -5.15 17.61
C ARG A 220 28.24 -4.12 18.03
N ASP A 221 28.32 -2.99 17.31
CA ASP A 221 29.33 -1.96 17.52
C ASP A 221 29.02 -1.10 18.77
N VAL A 222 27.72 -0.91 19.06
CA VAL A 222 27.27 -0.25 20.30
C VAL A 222 27.37 -1.26 21.44
N CYS A 223 28.40 -1.11 22.29
CA CYS A 223 28.54 -1.91 23.49
C CYS A 223 27.36 -1.67 24.43
N VAL A 224 26.53 -2.69 24.66
CA VAL A 224 25.40 -2.64 25.55
C VAL A 224 25.88 -2.95 26.98
N ALA A 225 25.70 -1.97 27.89
CA ALA A 225 26.22 -2.08 29.26
C ALA A 225 27.71 -2.48 29.34
N GLY A 226 28.52 -2.01 28.39
CA GLY A 226 29.96 -2.32 28.32
C GLY A 226 30.34 -3.66 27.68
N HIS A 227 29.37 -4.44 27.17
CA HIS A 227 29.60 -5.72 26.53
C HIS A 227 29.21 -5.69 25.05
N SER A 228 30.06 -6.24 24.17
CA SER A 228 29.72 -6.43 22.77
C SER A 228 28.85 -7.66 22.58
N LEU A 229 27.80 -7.54 21.77
CA LEU A 229 26.91 -8.65 21.44
C LEU A 229 27.52 -9.55 20.36
N SER A 230 27.20 -10.85 20.41
CA SER A 230 27.60 -11.80 19.36
C SER A 230 26.92 -11.46 18.03
N LYS A 231 27.51 -11.87 16.90
CA LYS A 231 26.94 -11.67 15.55
C LYS A 231 25.50 -12.20 15.45
N GLN A 232 25.24 -13.37 16.05
CA GLN A 232 23.94 -14.01 16.04
C GLN A 232 22.90 -13.23 16.86
N HIS A 233 23.24 -12.84 18.10
CA HIS A 233 22.33 -12.03 18.93
C HIS A 233 22.07 -10.66 18.31
N SER A 234 23.09 -10.04 17.70
CA SER A 234 22.90 -8.74 17.03
C SER A 234 21.93 -8.85 15.86
N ALA A 235 21.96 -9.93 15.06
CA ALA A 235 21.02 -10.18 13.99
C ALA A 235 19.59 -10.42 14.53
N TYR A 236 19.43 -11.20 15.60
CA TYR A 236 18.13 -11.46 16.20
C TYR A 236 17.50 -10.20 16.82
N TYR A 237 18.29 -9.43 17.57
CA TYR A 237 17.79 -8.21 18.20
C TYR A 237 17.46 -7.13 17.18
N SER A 238 18.18 -7.03 16.07
CA SER A 238 17.85 -6.07 15.00
C SER A 238 16.44 -6.27 14.43
N SER A 239 15.90 -7.49 14.49
CA SER A 239 14.53 -7.78 14.04
C SER A 239 13.44 -7.06 14.84
N LEU A 240 13.75 -6.53 16.04
CA LEU A 240 12.80 -5.75 16.81
C LEU A 240 12.40 -4.44 16.12
N PHE A 241 13.24 -3.89 15.25
CA PHE A 241 12.88 -2.79 14.39
C PHE A 241 11.70 -3.15 13.46
N ASP A 242 11.73 -4.35 12.87
CA ASP A 242 10.66 -4.85 12.02
C ASP A 242 9.38 -5.18 12.81
N VAL A 243 9.51 -5.71 14.04
CA VAL A 243 8.35 -5.90 14.94
C VAL A 243 7.67 -4.57 15.22
N GLY A 244 8.44 -3.53 15.55
CA GLY A 244 7.93 -2.16 15.66
C GLY A 244 7.25 -1.71 14.38
N GLY A 245 7.86 -1.99 13.24
CA GLY A 245 7.33 -1.67 11.91
C GLY A 245 5.95 -2.26 11.62
N ILE A 246 5.70 -3.50 12.04
CA ILE A 246 4.38 -4.14 11.95
C ILE A 246 3.34 -3.33 12.76
N ILE A 247 3.66 -3.05 14.01
CA ILE A 247 2.77 -2.27 14.90
C ILE A 247 2.49 -0.89 14.31
N GLY A 248 3.53 -0.19 13.85
CA GLY A 248 3.42 1.14 13.25
C GLY A 248 2.58 1.15 11.98
N GLY A 249 2.80 0.19 11.08
CA GLY A 249 2.06 0.07 9.82
C GLY A 249 0.57 -0.18 10.03
N VAL A 250 0.22 -1.14 10.89
CA VAL A 250 -1.18 -1.46 11.22
C VAL A 250 -1.86 -0.29 11.92
N THR A 251 -1.18 0.30 12.90
CA THR A 251 -1.72 1.46 13.65
C THR A 251 -1.97 2.65 12.72
N LEU A 252 -1.01 2.97 11.87
CA LEU A 252 -1.13 4.09 10.95
C LEU A 252 -2.21 3.83 9.88
N GLY A 253 -2.31 2.61 9.36
CA GLY A 253 -3.38 2.21 8.46
C GLY A 253 -4.76 2.39 9.08
N TYR A 254 -4.94 1.93 10.32
CA TYR A 254 -6.18 2.12 11.06
C TYR A 254 -6.52 3.60 11.30
N VAL A 255 -5.54 4.40 11.72
CA VAL A 255 -5.73 5.84 11.94
C VAL A 255 -6.07 6.55 10.62
N SER A 256 -5.40 6.20 9.53
CA SER A 256 -5.68 6.74 8.20
C SER A 256 -7.13 6.48 7.76
N ASP A 257 -7.61 5.24 7.93
CA ASP A 257 -9.00 4.87 7.58
C ASP A 257 -10.02 5.62 8.46
N ARG A 258 -9.76 5.76 9.76
CA ARG A 258 -10.65 6.45 10.69
C ARG A 258 -10.72 7.95 10.46
N THR A 259 -9.62 8.57 10.07
CA THR A 259 -9.54 10.02 9.87
C THR A 259 -9.86 10.44 8.44
N GLY A 260 -9.80 9.52 7.49
CA GLY A 260 -9.88 9.82 6.05
C GLY A 260 -8.71 10.69 5.57
N ALA A 261 -7.58 10.64 6.29
CA ALA A 261 -6.37 11.40 6.01
C ALA A 261 -5.15 10.49 6.15
N SER A 262 -4.31 10.42 5.14
CA SER A 262 -3.09 9.60 5.14
C SER A 262 -1.83 10.43 5.38
N ALA A 263 -1.80 11.68 4.90
CA ALA A 263 -0.61 12.53 5.03
C ALA A 263 -0.43 13.08 6.46
N ILE A 264 -1.51 13.50 7.13
CA ILE A 264 -1.42 14.09 8.48
C ILE A 264 -0.79 13.11 9.48
N PRO A 265 -1.32 11.89 9.69
CA PRO A 265 -0.74 10.96 10.64
C PRO A 265 0.64 10.46 10.20
N SER A 266 0.93 10.36 8.89
CA SER A 266 2.27 10.03 8.38
C SER A 266 3.29 11.09 8.76
N VAL A 267 2.99 12.37 8.56
CA VAL A 267 3.87 13.48 8.96
C VAL A 267 4.09 13.49 10.47
N LEU A 268 3.04 13.25 11.26
CA LEU A 268 3.17 13.18 12.71
C LEU A 268 4.15 12.09 13.15
N MET A 269 4.03 10.88 12.58
CA MET A 269 4.94 9.76 12.88
C MET A 269 6.37 10.07 12.45
N LEU A 270 6.59 10.65 11.27
CA LEU A 270 7.92 11.04 10.79
C LEU A 270 8.57 12.10 11.70
N LEU A 271 7.79 13.10 12.16
CA LEU A 271 8.29 14.13 13.07
C LEU A 271 8.60 13.56 14.47
N LEU A 272 7.78 12.62 14.98
CA LEU A 272 8.06 11.90 16.23
C LEU A 272 9.24 10.92 16.07
N GLY A 273 9.51 10.46 14.88
CA GLY A 273 10.68 9.65 14.55
C GLY A 273 12.01 10.37 14.83
N ILE A 274 12.07 11.70 14.64
CA ILE A 274 13.28 12.48 14.86
C ILE A 274 13.76 12.41 16.33
N PRO A 275 12.95 12.80 17.34
CA PRO A 275 13.37 12.66 18.73
C PRO A 275 13.56 11.20 19.14
N SER A 276 12.79 10.26 18.58
CA SER A 276 12.99 8.83 18.83
C SER A 276 14.38 8.36 18.38
N LEU A 277 14.83 8.78 17.19
CA LEU A 277 16.18 8.49 16.67
C LEU A 277 17.27 9.10 17.56
N TYR A 278 17.08 10.33 18.00
CA TYR A 278 18.02 10.98 18.92
C TYR A 278 18.14 10.23 20.24
N ILE A 279 17.00 9.87 20.86
CA ILE A 279 16.94 9.11 22.11
C ILE A 279 17.55 7.72 21.92
N PHE A 280 17.27 7.06 20.82
CA PHE A 280 17.84 5.76 20.45
C PHE A 280 19.37 5.82 20.36
N ASN A 281 19.92 6.84 19.68
CA ASN A 281 21.37 7.03 19.59
C ASN A 281 22.03 7.33 20.92
N THR A 282 21.37 8.08 21.79
CA THR A 282 21.94 8.54 23.07
C THR A 282 21.81 7.49 24.17
N TYR A 283 20.66 6.81 24.26
CA TYR A 283 20.32 5.94 25.38
C TYR A 283 20.29 4.45 25.02
N GLY A 284 20.33 4.07 23.74
CA GLY A 284 20.26 2.68 23.30
C GLY A 284 21.35 1.79 23.87
N GLY A 285 22.56 2.33 24.10
CA GLY A 285 23.70 1.57 24.68
C GLY A 285 23.64 1.36 26.20
N HIS A 286 22.72 2.01 26.93
CA HIS A 286 22.72 1.95 28.40
C HIS A 286 22.30 0.59 28.96
N SER A 287 21.31 -0.05 28.31
CA SER A 287 20.85 -1.39 28.68
C SER A 287 20.22 -2.11 27.50
N LEU A 288 20.17 -3.44 27.58
CA LEU A 288 19.52 -4.25 26.53
C LEU A 288 18.03 -3.89 26.39
N GLY A 289 17.32 -3.66 27.49
CA GLY A 289 15.92 -3.25 27.47
C GLY A 289 15.70 -1.90 26.78
N ALA A 290 16.58 -0.92 27.04
CA ALA A 290 16.54 0.38 26.36
C ALA A 290 16.80 0.23 24.85
N LEU A 291 17.82 -0.55 24.45
CA LEU A 291 18.12 -0.83 23.05
C LEU A 291 16.90 -1.40 22.35
N LEU A 292 16.32 -2.47 22.88
CA LEU A 292 15.22 -3.21 22.26
C LEU A 292 13.94 -2.37 22.19
N GLY A 293 13.59 -1.69 23.30
CA GLY A 293 12.38 -0.85 23.36
C GLY A 293 12.45 0.37 22.45
N LEU A 294 13.57 1.08 22.44
CA LEU A 294 13.77 2.23 21.57
C LEU A 294 13.85 1.83 20.09
N MET A 295 14.44 0.67 19.80
CA MET A 295 14.49 0.14 18.44
C MET A 295 13.11 -0.21 17.91
N ALA A 296 12.26 -0.87 18.71
CA ALA A 296 10.88 -1.17 18.36
C ALA A 296 10.04 0.11 18.17
N LEU A 297 10.20 1.10 19.07
CA LEU A 297 9.53 2.40 18.94
C LEU A 297 9.95 3.14 17.66
N THR A 298 11.24 3.21 17.40
CA THR A 298 11.78 3.87 16.20
C THR A 298 11.29 3.14 14.93
N GLY A 299 11.29 1.80 14.95
CA GLY A 299 10.72 1.00 13.88
C GLY A 299 9.25 1.29 13.62
N ALA A 300 8.43 1.42 14.67
CA ALA A 300 7.02 1.77 14.53
C ALA A 300 6.83 3.15 13.88
N LEU A 301 7.59 4.14 14.31
CA LEU A 301 7.46 5.51 13.81
C LEU A 301 7.96 5.70 12.38
N LEU A 302 9.01 5.01 11.97
CA LEU A 302 9.60 5.15 10.63
C LEU A 302 8.96 4.22 9.60
N ASN A 303 8.64 2.97 9.96
CA ASN A 303 8.03 2.01 9.05
C ASN A 303 6.53 2.25 8.81
N GLY A 304 5.83 2.89 9.74
CA GLY A 304 4.41 3.22 9.58
C GLY A 304 4.13 3.99 8.28
N PRO A 305 4.72 5.19 8.08
CA PRO A 305 4.57 5.96 6.85
C PRO A 305 5.04 5.22 5.60
N TYR A 306 6.17 4.51 5.68
CA TYR A 306 6.66 3.66 4.60
C TYR A 306 5.60 2.63 4.16
N SER A 307 5.04 1.89 5.11
CA SER A 307 4.03 0.86 4.88
C SER A 307 2.75 1.44 4.24
N LEU A 308 2.22 2.54 4.80
CA LEU A 308 0.99 3.16 4.30
C LEU A 308 1.15 3.71 2.88
N ILE A 309 2.28 4.37 2.60
CA ILE A 309 2.52 5.00 1.29
C ILE A 309 2.72 3.95 0.20
N THR A 310 3.49 2.90 0.46
CA THR A 310 3.74 1.84 -0.53
C THR A 310 2.50 1.02 -0.87
N THR A 311 1.50 0.99 0.01
CA THR A 311 0.31 0.15 -0.13
C THR A 311 -0.96 0.98 -0.39
N ALA A 312 -1.60 1.47 0.66
CA ALA A 312 -2.91 2.11 0.57
C ALA A 312 -2.89 3.39 -0.26
N VAL A 313 -1.88 4.26 -0.05
CA VAL A 313 -1.77 5.53 -0.77
C VAL A 313 -1.45 5.30 -2.25
N ALA A 314 -0.53 4.39 -2.56
CA ALA A 314 -0.21 4.04 -3.94
C ALA A 314 -1.42 3.46 -4.69
N ALA A 315 -2.21 2.62 -4.01
CA ALA A 315 -3.45 2.07 -4.55
C ALA A 315 -4.54 3.13 -4.73
N GLU A 316 -4.68 4.08 -3.78
CA GLU A 316 -5.65 5.18 -3.83
C GLU A 316 -5.33 6.15 -4.98
N LEU A 317 -4.08 6.60 -5.07
CA LEU A 317 -3.64 7.48 -6.15
C LEU A 317 -3.76 6.83 -7.53
N GLY A 318 -3.58 5.51 -7.61
CA GLY A 318 -3.80 4.72 -8.82
C GLY A 318 -5.27 4.64 -9.26
N THR A 319 -6.22 4.98 -8.38
CA THR A 319 -7.67 5.02 -8.69
C THR A 319 -8.20 6.43 -8.92
N HIS A 320 -7.32 7.42 -9.05
CA HIS A 320 -7.72 8.82 -9.25
C HIS A 320 -8.55 8.99 -10.53
N GLU A 321 -9.60 9.83 -10.49
CA GLU A 321 -10.57 10.04 -11.58
C GLU A 321 -9.93 10.34 -12.94
N VAL A 322 -8.80 11.04 -12.95
CA VAL A 322 -8.04 11.37 -14.17
C VAL A 322 -7.56 10.11 -14.93
N LEU A 323 -7.42 8.98 -14.25
CA LEU A 323 -6.92 7.72 -14.80
C LEU A 323 -8.05 6.80 -15.30
N GLY A 324 -9.31 7.11 -15.01
CA GLY A 324 -10.45 6.26 -15.33
C GLY A 324 -10.33 4.85 -14.73
N GLU A 325 -11.00 3.88 -15.35
CA GLU A 325 -10.98 2.46 -14.90
C GLU A 325 -9.73 1.67 -15.34
N ASN A 326 -8.68 2.36 -15.81
CA ASN A 326 -7.53 1.71 -16.41
C ASN A 326 -6.62 1.05 -15.36
N GLN A 327 -6.67 -0.28 -15.26
CA GLN A 327 -5.81 -1.06 -14.37
C GLN A 327 -4.30 -0.85 -14.63
N LYS A 328 -3.92 -0.61 -15.91
CA LYS A 328 -2.53 -0.31 -16.27
C LYS A 328 -2.05 1.02 -15.67
N ALA A 329 -2.95 1.99 -15.55
CA ALA A 329 -2.64 3.27 -14.92
C ALA A 329 -2.38 3.13 -13.41
N LYS A 330 -3.12 2.26 -12.71
CA LYS A 330 -2.91 1.96 -11.29
C LYS A 330 -1.51 1.37 -11.05
N ALA A 331 -1.13 0.41 -11.87
CA ALA A 331 0.19 -0.21 -11.80
C ALA A 331 1.31 0.81 -12.10
N THR A 332 1.09 1.73 -13.06
CA THR A 332 2.07 2.78 -13.39
C THR A 332 2.30 3.74 -12.23
N VAL A 333 1.23 4.21 -11.56
CA VAL A 333 1.36 5.10 -10.39
C VAL A 333 2.08 4.39 -9.24
N ALA A 334 1.69 3.17 -8.93
CA ALA A 334 2.35 2.37 -7.90
C ALA A 334 3.85 2.15 -8.23
N ALA A 335 4.17 1.87 -9.50
CA ALA A 335 5.54 1.69 -9.96
C ALA A 335 6.37 2.99 -9.86
N ILE A 336 5.78 4.15 -10.13
CA ILE A 336 6.47 5.45 -9.97
C ILE A 336 6.79 5.72 -8.51
N ILE A 337 5.82 5.55 -7.62
CA ILE A 337 5.99 5.79 -6.19
C ILE A 337 7.03 4.82 -5.63
N ASP A 338 6.86 3.53 -5.90
CA ASP A 338 7.76 2.49 -5.39
C ASP A 338 9.16 2.56 -6.01
N GLY A 339 9.25 2.80 -7.31
CA GLY A 339 10.53 2.94 -8.04
C GLY A 339 11.35 4.13 -7.53
N THR A 340 10.71 5.29 -7.29
CA THR A 340 11.37 6.45 -6.69
C THR A 340 11.90 6.11 -5.30
N GLY A 341 11.10 5.42 -4.49
CA GLY A 341 11.53 4.93 -3.18
C GLY A 341 12.72 3.95 -3.28
N SER A 342 12.76 3.10 -4.31
CA SER A 342 13.84 2.12 -4.52
C SER A 342 15.18 2.78 -4.80
N ILE A 343 15.20 3.96 -5.42
CA ILE A 343 16.42 4.76 -5.55
C ILE A 343 16.93 5.19 -4.16
N GLY A 344 16.02 5.66 -3.28
CA GLY A 344 16.38 5.97 -1.88
C GLY A 344 16.92 4.75 -1.13
N ALA A 345 16.28 3.59 -1.32
CA ALA A 345 16.72 2.30 -0.74
C ALA A 345 18.13 1.88 -1.19
N ALA A 346 18.53 2.24 -2.41
CA ALA A 346 19.88 1.95 -2.92
C ALA A 346 20.92 2.95 -2.35
N ILE A 347 20.58 4.23 -2.31
CA ILE A 347 21.50 5.29 -1.88
C ILE A 347 21.75 5.23 -0.37
N GLY A 348 20.73 4.96 0.46
CA GLY A 348 20.85 4.95 1.91
C GLY A 348 21.95 4.06 2.45
N PRO A 349 21.94 2.74 2.19
CA PRO A 349 22.98 1.82 2.62
C PRO A 349 24.36 2.13 2.06
N TYR A 350 24.44 2.67 0.84
CA TYR A 350 25.69 3.09 0.22
C TYR A 350 26.33 4.24 0.97
N VAL A 351 25.56 5.28 1.33
CA VAL A 351 26.06 6.43 2.11
C VAL A 351 26.63 5.97 3.46
N VAL A 352 25.95 5.03 4.13
CA VAL A 352 26.47 4.45 5.37
C VAL A 352 27.76 3.66 5.12
N GLY A 353 27.83 2.88 4.03
CA GLY A 353 29.02 2.14 3.66
C GLY A 353 30.24 3.05 3.48
N VAL A 354 30.07 4.22 2.86
CA VAL A 354 31.13 5.24 2.74
C VAL A 354 31.48 5.83 4.10
N ALA A 355 30.50 6.23 4.91
CA ALA A 355 30.72 6.81 6.22
C ALA A 355 31.49 5.87 7.17
N LEU A 356 31.28 4.56 7.04
CA LEU A 356 31.96 3.54 7.84
C LEU A 356 33.46 3.36 7.48
N GLN A 357 33.89 3.84 6.32
CA GLN A 357 35.30 3.75 5.90
C GLN A 357 36.18 4.84 6.54
N ASP A 358 35.62 6.04 6.72
CA ASP A 358 36.40 7.23 7.04
C ASP A 358 36.31 7.67 8.50
N ALA A 359 35.34 7.17 9.29
CA ALA A 359 35.09 7.65 10.65
C ALA A 359 35.37 6.61 11.72
N THR A 360 36.05 7.01 12.81
CA THR A 360 36.29 6.17 13.99
C THR A 360 34.97 5.81 14.72
N ASN A 361 33.98 6.69 14.67
CA ASN A 361 32.62 6.45 15.17
C ASN A 361 31.59 7.03 14.18
N PRO A 362 31.15 6.26 13.18
CA PRO A 362 30.26 6.76 12.12
C PRO A 362 28.79 6.87 12.55
N TRP A 363 28.37 6.19 13.61
CA TRP A 363 26.96 6.04 13.97
C TRP A 363 26.21 7.35 14.25
N PRO A 364 26.80 8.35 14.96
CA PRO A 364 26.14 9.65 15.10
C PRO A 364 25.87 10.34 13.76
N ILE A 365 26.77 10.21 12.80
CA ILE A 365 26.60 10.78 11.45
C ILE A 365 25.45 10.05 10.73
N VAL A 366 25.40 8.74 10.81
CA VAL A 366 24.36 7.91 10.20
C VAL A 366 22.97 8.26 10.78
N ILE A 367 22.86 8.34 12.12
CA ILE A 367 21.59 8.68 12.77
C ILE A 367 21.16 10.12 12.46
N ASN A 368 22.09 11.08 12.45
CA ASN A 368 21.80 12.46 12.05
C ASN A 368 21.31 12.53 10.60
N THR A 369 21.89 11.73 9.70
CA THR A 369 21.43 11.62 8.30
C THR A 369 20.01 11.05 8.24
N CYS A 370 19.69 10.04 9.06
CA CYS A 370 18.33 9.50 9.16
C CYS A 370 17.35 10.54 9.73
N MET A 371 17.74 11.35 10.73
CA MET A 371 16.91 12.43 11.25
C MET A 371 16.64 13.50 10.18
N ALA A 372 17.65 13.88 9.41
CA ALA A 372 17.49 14.80 8.28
C ALA A 372 16.58 14.24 7.20
N ALA A 373 16.73 12.95 6.86
CA ALA A 373 15.87 12.26 5.91
C ALA A 373 14.41 12.18 6.40
N SER A 374 14.18 11.93 7.70
CA SER A 374 12.83 11.96 8.29
C SER A 374 12.18 13.34 8.19
N LEU A 375 12.94 14.40 8.46
CA LEU A 375 12.48 15.77 8.30
C LEU A 375 12.13 16.09 6.83
N LEU A 376 12.99 15.74 5.89
CA LEU A 376 12.75 15.94 4.45
C LEU A 376 11.52 15.15 3.99
N SER A 377 11.38 13.90 4.42
CA SER A 377 10.21 13.08 4.15
C SER A 377 8.91 13.78 4.61
N ALA A 378 8.89 14.32 5.82
CA ALA A 378 7.76 15.06 6.35
C ALA A 378 7.49 16.36 5.56
N LEU A 379 8.53 17.11 5.19
CA LEU A 379 8.41 18.37 4.45
C LEU A 379 7.73 18.20 3.08
N PHE A 380 8.03 17.12 2.34
CA PHE A 380 7.40 16.85 1.06
C PHE A 380 5.88 16.62 1.19
N LEU A 381 5.40 16.12 2.31
CA LEU A 381 3.97 15.93 2.55
C LEU A 381 3.22 17.17 3.04
N VAL A 382 3.89 18.27 3.39
CA VAL A 382 3.26 19.48 3.95
C VAL A 382 2.14 20.01 3.06
N ARG A 383 2.34 20.00 1.73
CA ARG A 383 1.32 20.47 0.77
C ARG A 383 0.06 19.59 0.81
N VAL A 384 0.24 18.27 0.88
CA VAL A 384 -0.87 17.31 0.96
C VAL A 384 -1.57 17.44 2.31
N CYS A 385 -0.81 17.54 3.43
CA CYS A 385 -1.36 17.81 4.75
C CYS A 385 -2.25 19.05 4.80
N ARG A 386 -1.80 20.16 4.19
CA ARG A 386 -2.60 21.39 4.15
C ARG A 386 -3.94 21.18 3.44
N LYS A 387 -3.98 20.41 2.35
CA LYS A 387 -5.21 20.05 1.64
C LYS A 387 -6.11 19.16 2.49
N GLU A 388 -5.56 18.15 3.17
CA GLU A 388 -6.32 17.27 4.08
C GLU A 388 -6.92 18.07 5.24
N VAL A 389 -6.15 18.95 5.88
CA VAL A 389 -6.64 19.82 6.97
C VAL A 389 -7.79 20.71 6.49
N SER A 390 -7.67 21.33 5.32
CA SER A 390 -8.72 22.18 4.75
C SER A 390 -10.00 21.37 4.50
N ARG A 391 -9.87 20.15 3.96
CA ARG A 391 -10.99 19.23 3.72
C ARG A 391 -11.67 18.83 5.03
N LEU A 392 -10.91 18.44 6.03
CA LEU A 392 -11.45 18.04 7.34
C LEU A 392 -12.15 19.20 8.06
N ARG A 393 -11.60 20.42 7.99
CA ARG A 393 -12.24 21.64 8.54
C ARG A 393 -13.57 21.93 7.84
N ALA A 394 -13.62 21.85 6.51
CA ALA A 394 -14.85 22.04 5.75
C ALA A 394 -15.93 21.00 6.12
N ALA A 395 -15.55 19.74 6.27
CA ALA A 395 -16.45 18.68 6.69
C ALA A 395 -16.98 18.87 8.14
N CYS A 396 -16.15 19.36 9.06
CA CYS A 396 -16.58 19.71 10.42
C CYS A 396 -17.60 20.86 10.42
N LEU A 397 -17.37 21.92 9.64
CA LEU A 397 -18.26 23.06 9.56
C LEU A 397 -19.62 22.66 8.93
N ALA A 398 -19.62 21.81 7.92
CA ALA A 398 -20.84 21.30 7.29
C ALA A 398 -21.69 20.38 8.21
N LYS A 399 -21.11 19.80 9.24
CA LYS A 399 -21.85 19.01 10.26
C LYS A 399 -22.45 19.86 11.36
N GLN A 400 -21.99 21.10 11.54
CA GLN A 400 -22.47 22.04 12.57
C GLN A 400 -23.57 22.97 12.03
N SER A 401 -23.69 23.10 10.71
CA SER A 401 -24.79 23.78 10.02
C SER A 401 -25.96 22.84 9.71
#